data_a2c80da39220685150330400b9f636aa
#
_entry.id   a2c80da39220685150330400b9f636aa
#
_cell.length_a   1.000
_cell.length_b   1.000
_cell.length_c   1.000
_cell.angle_alpha   90.00
_cell.angle_beta   90.00
_cell.angle_gamma   90.00
#
_symmetry.space_group_name_H-M   'P 1'
#
loop_
_entity.id
_entity.type
_entity.pdbx_description
1 polymer ?
#
loop_
_entity_poly.entity_id
_entity_poly.type
_entity_poly.pdbx_seq_one_letter_code
_entity_poly.pdbx_strand_id
1 'polypeptide(L)'
;MLAFALFAKGTDISERRIQREQFGCGFLSNVRVEHMKQSIALVLAFCIIAISASANLGDYSERIEDAYGTIVQRRLRDDGTVSVVYAKGRYLYLVTFVNRQSISESYSRVNGADLSEKEITKFLKANSAAKWVPSNTGTERRFKTSDGSAEATYGILNGRPALTVRELYHDHRGEQR
;
A
#
# COMPACT_ATOMS: atom_id res chain seq x y z
N MET A 1 7.95 59.95 -12.42
CA MET A 1 7.21 61.09 -11.87
C MET A 1 6.72 60.73 -10.50
N LEU A 2 7.15 61.56 -9.50
CA LEU A 2 6.71 61.70 -8.11
C LEU A 2 6.94 60.47 -7.22
N ALA A 3 7.93 60.34 -6.31
CA ALA A 3 8.55 61.27 -5.33
C ALA A 3 7.59 61.67 -4.19
N PHE A 4 7.98 61.33 -2.97
CA PHE A 4 7.96 62.06 -1.68
C PHE A 4 7.85 61.02 -0.57
N ALA A 5 8.83 60.78 0.25
CA ALA A 5 9.60 61.57 1.22
C ALA A 5 9.03 61.55 2.64
N LEU A 6 9.87 61.02 3.55
CA LEU A 6 10.21 61.47 4.89
C LEU A 6 9.09 61.80 5.89
N PHE A 7 9.12 61.17 7.05
CA PHE A 7 9.25 61.90 8.30
C PHE A 7 9.87 61.01 9.40
N ALA A 8 11.00 61.48 9.89
CA ALA A 8 11.66 61.05 11.13
C ALA A 8 11.20 61.92 12.30
N LYS A 9 11.08 61.34 13.48
CA LYS A 9 11.16 61.96 14.83
C LYS A 9 11.22 60.78 15.78
N GLY A 10 12.22 60.47 16.52
CA GLY A 10 13.16 61.16 17.36
C GLY A 10 12.56 61.66 18.71
N THR A 11 12.76 60.91 19.78
CA THR A 11 12.90 61.32 21.21
C THR A 11 13.12 60.04 22.00
N ASP A 12 14.25 59.87 22.56
CA ASP A 12 15.00 60.41 23.69
C ASP A 12 14.67 59.71 25.04
N ILE A 13 15.67 59.02 25.49
CA ILE A 13 16.26 58.78 26.79
C ILE A 13 15.35 58.84 28.01
N SER A 14 15.28 57.73 28.73
CA SER A 14 15.53 57.78 30.17
C SER A 14 16.04 56.43 30.67
N GLU A 15 17.28 56.48 31.10
CA GLU A 15 17.90 55.50 31.98
C GLU A 15 17.01 55.21 33.20
N ARG A 16 16.66 54.00 33.40
CA ARG A 16 16.39 53.45 34.73
C ARG A 16 17.20 52.24 35.00
N ARG A 17 18.13 52.50 35.85
CA ARG A 17 19.04 51.65 36.62
C ARG A 17 18.29 50.42 37.19
N ILE A 18 18.76 49.35 36.77
CA ILE A 18 18.89 47.98 37.24
C ILE A 18 18.67 47.78 38.72
N GLN A 19 17.93 46.77 38.98
CA GLN A 19 18.22 45.85 40.07
C GLN A 19 18.46 44.43 39.48
N ARG A 20 19.65 43.91 39.72
CA ARG A 20 20.07 42.51 39.51
C ARG A 20 19.34 41.70 40.57
N GLU A 21 18.36 40.96 40.21
CA GLU A 21 17.97 39.79 40.99
C GLU A 21 18.44 38.57 40.22
N GLN A 22 19.49 37.94 40.73
CA GLN A 22 19.89 36.58 40.42
C GLN A 22 18.81 35.64 40.98
N PHE A 23 17.85 35.26 40.18
CA PHE A 23 17.02 34.08 40.48
C PHE A 23 17.29 33.00 39.44
N GLY A 24 17.69 31.86 39.95
CA GLY A 24 18.10 30.64 39.33
C GLY A 24 17.39 30.24 38.07
N CYS A 25 18.08 30.36 36.97
CA CYS A 25 17.69 29.76 35.68
C CYS A 25 18.41 28.44 35.52
N GLY A 26 17.92 27.39 36.14
CA GLY A 26 18.57 26.08 36.13
C GLY A 26 17.66 24.85 36.03
N PHE A 27 16.32 25.01 36.10
CA PHE A 27 15.48 23.83 36.27
C PHE A 27 14.39 23.60 35.21
N LEU A 28 14.22 24.49 34.24
CA LEU A 28 13.11 24.38 33.26
C LEU A 28 13.53 23.91 31.86
N SER A 29 14.81 23.70 31.59
CA SER A 29 15.27 23.29 30.24
C SER A 29 15.17 21.76 29.97
N ASN A 30 15.27 20.94 31.01
CA ASN A 30 15.30 19.49 30.82
C ASN A 30 13.92 18.85 30.62
N VAL A 31 12.87 19.38 31.24
CA VAL A 31 11.53 18.80 31.12
C VAL A 31 10.95 18.98 29.71
N ARG A 32 11.24 20.09 29.05
CA ARG A 32 10.70 20.40 27.72
C ARG A 32 11.31 19.53 26.61
N VAL A 33 12.58 19.14 26.76
CA VAL A 33 13.30 18.28 25.80
C VAL A 33 12.84 16.83 25.90
N GLU A 34 12.54 16.33 27.09
CA GLU A 34 12.03 14.98 27.28
C GLU A 34 10.64 14.77 26.67
N HIS A 35 9.72 15.72 26.85
CA HIS A 35 8.37 15.66 26.24
C HIS A 35 8.43 15.73 24.72
N MET A 36 9.38 16.48 24.15
CA MET A 36 9.56 16.56 22.70
C MET A 36 10.09 15.26 22.13
N LYS A 37 11.02 14.59 22.81
CA LYS A 37 11.55 13.27 22.40
C LYS A 37 10.46 12.19 22.45
N GLN A 38 9.62 12.18 23.49
CA GLN A 38 8.49 11.26 23.63
C GLN A 38 7.44 11.46 22.53
N SER A 39 7.13 12.72 22.21
CA SER A 39 6.18 13.04 21.13
C SER A 39 6.69 12.62 19.74
N ILE A 40 7.97 12.80 19.45
CA ILE A 40 8.58 12.37 18.18
C ILE A 40 8.61 10.85 18.08
N ALA A 41 8.92 10.14 19.17
CA ALA A 41 8.90 8.68 19.20
C ALA A 41 7.48 8.12 18.98
N LEU A 42 6.45 8.77 19.53
CA LEU A 42 5.05 8.37 19.36
C LEU A 42 4.58 8.58 17.91
N VAL A 43 4.95 9.69 17.28
CA VAL A 43 4.63 9.97 15.87
C VAL A 43 5.35 9.00 14.94
N LEU A 44 6.63 8.68 15.21
CA LEU A 44 7.37 7.68 14.45
C LEU A 44 6.78 6.27 14.61
N ALA A 45 6.32 5.89 15.79
CA ALA A 45 5.65 4.61 16.02
C ALA A 45 4.30 4.53 15.27
N PHE A 46 3.56 5.63 15.14
CA PHE A 46 2.30 5.68 14.39
C PHE A 46 2.51 5.60 12.86
N CYS A 47 3.64 6.08 12.34
CA CYS A 47 3.95 6.00 10.91
C CYS A 47 4.35 4.59 10.43
N ILE A 48 4.68 3.67 11.34
CA ILE A 48 5.11 2.30 10.98
C ILE A 48 3.91 1.37 10.75
N ILE A 49 2.70 1.75 11.18
CA ILE A 49 1.46 0.98 10.90
C ILE A 49 0.83 1.49 9.59
N ALA A 50 1.61 1.65 8.54
CA ALA A 50 1.07 1.57 7.20
C ALA A 50 0.79 0.08 6.92
N ILE A 51 -0.34 -0.40 7.45
CA ILE A 51 -0.91 -1.68 7.03
C ILE A 51 -1.11 -1.54 5.54
N SER A 52 -0.21 -2.14 4.77
CA SER A 52 -0.42 -2.28 3.34
C SER A 52 -1.73 -3.05 3.22
N ALA A 53 -2.83 -2.36 2.93
CA ALA A 53 -4.07 -3.01 2.57
C ALA A 53 -3.75 -3.89 1.35
N SER A 54 -3.52 -5.15 1.63
CA SER A 54 -3.32 -6.19 0.62
C SER A 54 -4.69 -6.80 0.43
N ALA A 55 -5.19 -6.76 -0.79
CA ALA A 55 -6.33 -7.56 -1.14
C ALA A 55 -5.87 -8.99 -1.31
N ASN A 56 -6.70 -9.92 -0.92
CA ASN A 56 -6.44 -11.35 -0.99
C ASN A 56 -7.46 -12.00 -1.92
N LEU A 57 -7.05 -13.09 -2.53
CA LEU A 57 -7.95 -13.97 -3.25
C LEU A 57 -9.16 -14.33 -2.36
N GLY A 58 -10.38 -14.25 -2.89
CA GLY A 58 -11.61 -14.44 -2.14
C GLY A 58 -12.19 -13.15 -1.50
N ASP A 59 -11.47 -12.03 -1.52
CA ASP A 59 -11.99 -10.76 -1.00
C ASP A 59 -13.13 -10.22 -1.87
N TYR A 60 -14.05 -9.49 -1.22
CA TYR A 60 -15.14 -8.79 -1.92
C TYR A 60 -14.63 -7.58 -2.72
N SER A 61 -15.39 -7.23 -3.76
CA SER A 61 -15.03 -6.16 -4.71
C SER A 61 -14.73 -4.82 -4.04
N GLU A 62 -15.42 -4.46 -2.97
CA GLU A 62 -15.22 -3.22 -2.24
C GLU A 62 -13.84 -3.16 -1.57
N ARG A 63 -13.45 -4.26 -0.94
CA ARG A 63 -12.13 -4.36 -0.29
C ARG A 63 -10.99 -4.34 -1.31
N ILE A 64 -11.20 -4.98 -2.46
CA ILE A 64 -10.26 -4.96 -3.58
C ILE A 64 -10.08 -3.52 -4.12
N GLU A 65 -11.19 -2.79 -4.28
CA GLU A 65 -11.18 -1.40 -4.77
C GLU A 65 -10.43 -0.47 -3.81
N ASP A 66 -10.67 -0.59 -2.52
CA ASP A 66 -9.94 0.15 -1.48
C ASP A 66 -8.44 -0.19 -1.50
N ALA A 67 -8.09 -1.46 -1.71
CA ALA A 67 -6.71 -1.91 -1.73
C ALA A 67 -5.95 -1.50 -2.99
N TYR A 68 -6.57 -1.61 -4.17
CA TYR A 68 -5.91 -1.43 -5.47
C TYR A 68 -6.15 -0.07 -6.11
N GLY A 69 -7.09 0.72 -5.59
CA GLY A 69 -7.26 2.13 -5.93
C GLY A 69 -8.00 2.33 -7.26
N THR A 70 -7.43 3.09 -8.20
CA THR A 70 -8.14 3.59 -9.37
C THR A 70 -8.50 2.50 -10.37
N ILE A 71 -9.79 2.38 -10.72
CA ILE A 71 -10.27 1.53 -11.81
C ILE A 71 -9.85 2.15 -13.14
N VAL A 72 -9.14 1.37 -13.95
CA VAL A 72 -8.74 1.72 -15.32
C VAL A 72 -9.76 1.19 -16.34
N GLN A 73 -10.23 -0.04 -16.11
CA GLN A 73 -11.16 -0.71 -17.02
C GLN A 73 -12.02 -1.70 -16.24
N ARG A 74 -13.28 -1.80 -16.65
CA ARG A 74 -14.21 -2.82 -16.16
C ARG A 74 -14.90 -3.49 -17.34
N ARG A 75 -15.02 -4.81 -17.30
CA ARG A 75 -15.68 -5.61 -18.33
C ARG A 75 -16.56 -6.65 -17.66
N LEU A 76 -17.82 -6.67 -18.03
CA LEU A 76 -18.76 -7.76 -17.75
C LEU A 76 -18.64 -8.78 -18.90
N ARG A 77 -18.56 -10.07 -18.56
CA ARG A 77 -18.54 -11.18 -19.52
C ARG A 77 -19.91 -11.84 -19.56
N ASP A 78 -20.18 -12.56 -20.63
CA ASP A 78 -21.47 -13.23 -20.89
C ASP A 78 -21.75 -14.36 -19.85
N ASP A 79 -20.72 -14.90 -19.23
CA ASP A 79 -20.80 -15.90 -18.15
C ASP A 79 -21.12 -15.29 -16.77
N GLY A 80 -21.37 -13.99 -16.69
CA GLY A 80 -21.64 -13.27 -15.44
C GLY A 80 -20.40 -12.91 -14.64
N THR A 81 -19.19 -13.25 -15.10
CA THR A 81 -17.94 -12.81 -14.45
C THR A 81 -17.65 -11.35 -14.74
N VAL A 82 -17.08 -10.65 -13.78
CA VAL A 82 -16.64 -9.26 -13.93
C VAL A 82 -15.13 -9.20 -13.83
N SER A 83 -14.47 -8.68 -14.86
CA SER A 83 -13.04 -8.42 -14.84
C SER A 83 -12.78 -6.93 -14.69
N VAL A 84 -11.95 -6.55 -13.73
CA VAL A 84 -11.61 -5.15 -13.44
C VAL A 84 -10.10 -4.99 -13.45
N VAL A 85 -9.61 -3.96 -14.14
CA VAL A 85 -8.22 -3.54 -14.11
C VAL A 85 -8.10 -2.33 -13.21
N TYR A 86 -7.25 -2.42 -12.22
CA TYR A 86 -6.88 -1.33 -11.32
C TYR A 86 -5.45 -0.88 -11.60
N ALA A 87 -5.15 0.39 -11.29
CA ALA A 87 -3.79 0.93 -11.33
C ALA A 87 -3.42 1.53 -9.98
N LYS A 88 -2.30 1.07 -9.40
CA LYS A 88 -1.73 1.63 -8.18
C LYS A 88 -0.21 1.66 -8.27
N GLY A 89 0.33 2.88 -8.24
CA GLY A 89 1.78 3.09 -8.39
C GLY A 89 2.28 2.54 -9.72
N ARG A 90 3.23 1.61 -9.68
CA ARG A 90 3.85 1.03 -10.90
C ARG A 90 3.20 -0.27 -11.36
N TYR A 91 2.08 -0.68 -10.77
CA TYR A 91 1.44 -1.96 -11.05
C TYR A 91 0.05 -1.79 -11.65
N LEU A 92 -0.31 -2.76 -12.49
CA LEU A 92 -1.67 -3.05 -12.92
C LEU A 92 -2.12 -4.34 -12.23
N TYR A 93 -3.35 -4.33 -11.76
CA TYR A 93 -4.01 -5.45 -11.10
C TYR A 93 -5.24 -5.81 -11.92
N LEU A 94 -5.25 -6.98 -12.56
CA LEU A 94 -6.44 -7.50 -13.21
C LEU A 94 -7.10 -8.50 -12.26
N VAL A 95 -8.29 -8.18 -11.80
CA VAL A 95 -9.06 -9.04 -10.89
C VAL A 95 -10.31 -9.53 -11.58
N THR A 96 -10.58 -10.84 -11.43
CA THR A 96 -11.82 -11.45 -11.93
C THR A 96 -12.69 -11.83 -10.75
N PHE A 97 -13.95 -11.41 -10.81
CA PHE A 97 -14.94 -11.60 -9.76
C PHE A 97 -16.06 -12.53 -10.25
N VAL A 98 -16.51 -13.41 -9.35
CA VAL A 98 -17.75 -14.17 -9.43
C VAL A 98 -18.54 -13.86 -8.16
N ASN A 99 -19.81 -13.49 -8.28
CA ASN A 99 -20.65 -13.12 -7.14
C ASN A 99 -20.00 -12.09 -6.22
N ARG A 100 -19.27 -11.10 -6.81
CA ARG A 100 -18.54 -10.03 -6.12
C ARG A 100 -17.29 -10.48 -5.35
N GLN A 101 -16.94 -11.76 -5.34
CA GLN A 101 -15.70 -12.27 -4.73
C GLN A 101 -14.63 -12.47 -5.79
N SER A 102 -13.38 -12.14 -5.47
CA SER A 102 -12.24 -12.34 -6.35
C SER A 102 -11.88 -13.83 -6.43
N ILE A 103 -11.86 -14.36 -7.65
CA ILE A 103 -11.47 -15.74 -7.93
C ILE A 103 -10.10 -15.83 -8.61
N SER A 104 -9.63 -14.74 -9.19
CA SER A 104 -8.32 -14.66 -9.83
C SER A 104 -7.81 -13.23 -9.79
N GLU A 105 -6.51 -13.11 -9.52
CA GLU A 105 -5.79 -11.83 -9.49
C GLU A 105 -4.52 -11.93 -10.31
N SER A 106 -4.28 -10.94 -11.19
CA SER A 106 -3.06 -10.90 -12.00
C SER A 106 -2.32 -9.59 -11.78
N TYR A 107 -1.01 -9.67 -11.64
CA TYR A 107 -0.10 -8.57 -11.31
C TYR A 107 0.89 -8.36 -12.44
N SER A 108 0.94 -7.16 -12.98
CA SER A 108 1.92 -6.78 -14.00
C SER A 108 2.45 -5.37 -13.75
N ARG A 109 3.60 -5.03 -14.33
CA ARG A 109 4.09 -3.65 -14.30
C ARG A 109 3.43 -2.82 -15.40
N VAL A 110 3.12 -1.55 -15.09
CA VAL A 110 2.56 -0.58 -16.06
C VAL A 110 3.43 -0.46 -17.30
N ASN A 111 4.75 -0.46 -17.14
CA ASN A 111 5.72 -0.36 -18.24
C ASN A 111 5.97 -1.68 -18.99
N GLY A 112 5.30 -2.77 -18.63
CA GLY A 112 5.44 -4.07 -19.27
C GLY A 112 6.74 -4.81 -18.95
N ALA A 113 7.56 -4.33 -18.02
CA ALA A 113 8.77 -5.03 -17.60
C ALA A 113 8.46 -6.24 -16.71
N ASP A 114 9.39 -7.20 -16.65
CA ASP A 114 9.30 -8.38 -15.80
C ASP A 114 9.17 -8.03 -14.32
N LEU A 115 8.42 -8.86 -13.58
CA LEU A 115 8.42 -8.82 -12.13
C LEU A 115 9.71 -9.44 -11.59
N SER A 116 10.32 -8.78 -10.63
CA SER A 116 11.45 -9.35 -9.89
C SER A 116 11.00 -10.48 -8.96
N GLU A 117 11.92 -11.36 -8.56
CA GLU A 117 11.66 -12.45 -7.60
C GLU A 117 11.05 -11.93 -6.29
N LYS A 118 11.53 -10.76 -5.82
CA LYS A 118 11.00 -10.12 -4.63
C LYS A 118 9.54 -9.70 -4.79
N GLU A 119 9.16 -9.22 -5.97
CA GLU A 119 7.78 -8.82 -6.28
C GLU A 119 6.88 -10.05 -6.41
N ILE A 120 7.33 -11.08 -7.12
CA ILE A 120 6.60 -12.36 -7.23
C ILE A 120 6.34 -12.91 -5.82
N THR A 121 7.37 -13.02 -4.99
CA THR A 121 7.23 -13.51 -3.60
C THR A 121 6.27 -12.63 -2.78
N LYS A 122 6.33 -11.30 -2.95
CA LYS A 122 5.42 -10.37 -2.27
C LYS A 122 3.96 -10.62 -2.65
N PHE A 123 3.67 -10.75 -3.95
CA PHE A 123 2.31 -10.97 -4.42
C PHE A 123 1.77 -12.36 -4.04
N LEU A 124 2.60 -13.40 -4.10
CA LEU A 124 2.22 -14.72 -3.61
C LEU A 124 1.82 -14.67 -2.14
N LYS A 125 2.64 -14.06 -1.29
CA LYS A 125 2.34 -13.92 0.16
C LYS A 125 1.10 -13.07 0.45
N ALA A 126 0.78 -12.11 -0.43
CA ALA A 126 -0.41 -11.29 -0.27
C ALA A 126 -1.71 -12.08 -0.52
N ASN A 127 -1.66 -13.14 -1.34
CA ASN A 127 -2.83 -13.91 -1.75
C ASN A 127 -3.14 -15.12 -0.87
N SER A 128 -2.18 -15.62 -0.11
CA SER A 128 -2.40 -16.75 0.79
C SER A 128 -1.42 -16.75 1.94
N ALA A 129 -1.92 -17.06 3.14
CA ALA A 129 -1.11 -17.31 4.31
C ALA A 129 -0.40 -18.69 4.24
N ALA A 130 -0.89 -19.61 3.40
CA ALA A 130 -0.27 -20.90 3.19
C ALA A 130 1.07 -20.77 2.47
N LYS A 131 1.95 -21.75 2.69
CA LYS A 131 3.26 -21.77 2.05
C LYS A 131 3.13 -22.04 0.55
N TRP A 132 3.72 -21.19 -0.28
CA TRP A 132 3.83 -21.39 -1.71
C TRP A 132 5.02 -22.31 -2.05
N VAL A 133 4.78 -23.32 -2.85
CA VAL A 133 5.76 -24.31 -3.30
C VAL A 133 5.87 -24.23 -4.83
N PRO A 134 7.08 -24.11 -5.40
CA PRO A 134 7.26 -24.18 -6.85
C PRO A 134 6.74 -25.50 -7.39
N SER A 135 5.98 -25.45 -8.48
CA SER A 135 5.43 -26.61 -9.18
C SER A 135 5.82 -26.51 -10.65
N ASN A 136 7.10 -26.77 -10.93
CA ASN A 136 7.66 -26.63 -12.28
C ASN A 136 7.25 -27.83 -13.14
N THR A 137 6.17 -27.67 -13.88
CA THR A 137 5.79 -28.58 -14.96
C THR A 137 5.76 -27.77 -16.26
N GLY A 138 6.82 -27.83 -17.07
CA GLY A 138 6.90 -27.13 -18.35
C GLY A 138 7.73 -25.85 -18.34
N THR A 139 7.51 -24.99 -19.35
CA THR A 139 8.27 -23.74 -19.58
C THR A 139 7.81 -22.57 -18.72
N GLU A 140 6.62 -22.64 -18.13
CA GLU A 140 6.06 -21.60 -17.27
C GLU A 140 6.41 -21.84 -15.80
N ARG A 141 6.65 -20.78 -15.07
CA ARG A 141 6.89 -20.84 -13.63
C ARG A 141 5.56 -20.95 -12.90
N ARG A 142 5.34 -22.08 -12.25
CA ARG A 142 4.12 -22.37 -11.49
C ARG A 142 4.40 -22.51 -10.01
N PHE A 143 3.42 -22.15 -9.21
CA PHE A 143 3.43 -22.27 -7.75
C PHE A 143 2.09 -22.83 -7.30
N LYS A 144 2.09 -23.62 -6.23
CA LYS A 144 0.89 -24.06 -5.55
C LYS A 144 1.01 -23.81 -4.06
N THR A 145 -0.10 -23.53 -3.42
CA THR A 145 -0.15 -23.50 -1.96
C THR A 145 -0.01 -24.92 -1.39
N SER A 146 0.62 -25.04 -0.22
CA SER A 146 0.84 -26.34 0.43
C SER A 146 -0.43 -27.07 0.80
N ASP A 147 -1.53 -26.34 0.97
CA ASP A 147 -2.89 -26.85 1.23
C ASP A 147 -3.71 -27.11 -0.05
N GLY A 148 -3.16 -26.77 -1.21
CA GLY A 148 -3.82 -26.96 -2.51
C GLY A 148 -4.96 -25.99 -2.79
N SER A 149 -5.18 -24.96 -1.96
CA SER A 149 -6.30 -24.02 -2.12
C SER A 149 -6.13 -23.06 -3.29
N ALA A 150 -4.89 -22.75 -3.67
CA ALA A 150 -4.58 -21.82 -4.74
C ALA A 150 -3.38 -22.25 -5.58
N GLU A 151 -3.36 -21.77 -6.82
CA GLU A 151 -2.20 -21.86 -7.70
C GLU A 151 -1.84 -20.52 -8.31
N ALA A 152 -0.59 -20.38 -8.72
CA ALA A 152 -0.12 -19.21 -9.42
C ALA A 152 0.77 -19.59 -10.60
N THR A 153 0.69 -18.78 -11.66
CA THR A 153 1.51 -18.94 -12.86
C THR A 153 2.15 -17.58 -13.21
N TYR A 154 3.46 -17.57 -13.42
CA TYR A 154 4.17 -16.41 -13.97
C TYR A 154 4.46 -16.67 -15.44
N GLY A 155 3.90 -15.83 -16.31
CA GLY A 155 4.01 -15.96 -17.75
C GLY A 155 3.52 -14.72 -18.48
N ILE A 156 3.19 -14.84 -19.76
CA ILE A 156 2.68 -13.72 -20.57
C ILE A 156 1.15 -13.71 -20.52
N LEU A 157 0.58 -12.63 -20.04
CA LEU A 157 -0.86 -12.36 -20.05
C LEU A 157 -1.14 -11.07 -20.85
N ASN A 158 -1.94 -11.17 -21.90
CA ASN A 158 -2.25 -10.04 -22.79
C ASN A 158 -1.00 -9.29 -23.31
N GLY A 159 0.04 -10.04 -23.67
CA GLY A 159 1.30 -9.49 -24.17
C GLY A 159 2.23 -8.88 -23.12
N ARG A 160 1.96 -9.07 -21.83
CA ARG A 160 2.78 -8.54 -20.73
C ARG A 160 3.18 -9.64 -19.75
N PRO A 161 4.40 -9.60 -19.19
CA PRO A 161 4.77 -10.47 -18.09
C PRO A 161 3.84 -10.21 -16.88
N ALA A 162 3.22 -11.27 -16.38
CA ALA A 162 2.28 -11.18 -15.26
C ALA A 162 2.35 -12.42 -14.38
N LEU A 163 2.16 -12.20 -13.09
CA LEU A 163 1.85 -13.26 -12.12
C LEU A 163 0.34 -13.35 -11.99
N THR A 164 -0.24 -14.49 -12.33
CA THR A 164 -1.67 -14.76 -12.13
C THR A 164 -1.84 -15.76 -10.99
N VAL A 165 -2.62 -15.38 -10.00
CA VAL A 165 -3.02 -16.23 -8.87
C VAL A 165 -4.49 -16.55 -9.03
N ARG A 166 -4.88 -17.81 -8.80
CA ARG A 166 -6.27 -18.23 -8.84
C ARG A 166 -6.57 -19.21 -7.73
N GLU A 167 -7.80 -19.17 -7.25
CA GLU A 167 -8.35 -20.16 -6.34
C GLU A 167 -8.57 -21.49 -7.08
N LEU A 168 -8.17 -22.58 -6.45
CA LEU A 168 -8.52 -23.93 -6.89
C LEU A 168 -9.80 -24.31 -6.16
N TYR A 169 -10.93 -24.15 -6.82
CA TYR A 169 -12.22 -24.53 -6.28
C TYR A 169 -12.22 -26.03 -6.02
N HIS A 170 -12.20 -26.42 -4.76
CA HIS A 170 -12.63 -27.77 -4.40
C HIS A 170 -14.15 -27.79 -4.53
N ASP A 171 -14.64 -28.42 -5.61
CA ASP A 171 -16.06 -28.63 -5.82
C ASP A 171 -16.63 -29.52 -4.69
N HIS A 172 -17.07 -28.86 -3.61
CA HIS A 172 -17.78 -29.54 -2.51
C HIS A 172 -19.20 -29.99 -2.90
N ARG A 173 -19.55 -29.98 -4.20
CA ARG A 173 -20.84 -30.45 -4.68
C ARG A 173 -21.03 -31.96 -4.67
N GLY A 174 -20.03 -32.73 -4.18
CA GLY A 174 -20.04 -34.20 -4.18
C GLY A 174 -20.59 -34.90 -2.94
N GLU A 175 -20.91 -34.21 -1.86
CA GLU A 175 -21.21 -34.86 -0.58
C GLU A 175 -22.62 -34.58 -0.01
N GLN A 176 -23.60 -34.38 -0.88
CA GLN A 176 -25.03 -34.48 -0.52
C GLN A 176 -25.71 -35.55 -1.40
N ARG A 177 -25.48 -36.82 -1.04
CA ARG A 177 -26.36 -37.91 -1.42
C ARG A 177 -26.72 -38.73 -0.15
#